data_c21a287c696203ef6c74037ec22b8eaf
#
_entry.id   c21a287c696203ef6c74037ec22b8eaf
#
_cell.length_a   1.000
_cell.length_b   1.000
_cell.length_c   1.000
_cell.angle_alpha   90.00
_cell.angle_beta   90.00
_cell.angle_gamma   90.00
#
_symmetry.space_group_name_H-M   'P 1'
#
loop_
_entity.id
_entity.type
_entity.pdbx_description
1 polymer ?
#
loop_
_entity_poly.entity_id
_entity_poly.type
_entity_poly.pdbx_seq_one_letter_code
_entity_poly.pdbx_strand_id
1 'polypeptide(L)'
;NSIYKKFFCTFEEFENAYSASNHSPSQHMNHEIFIFKLRKKHKNIKLYDINLDMIQLSLKDYLDAKYPYSKYMKFDLPDIEKRSHGIAIYPVMKKICFSIIENNLDANHLIFSLNYSHKVMMLDRVNYINKKFQVNYSTDSFDALKKDAMICLNLFLKFKLSENKDLIYKIIQKIETMEQKERL
;
A
#
# COMPACT_ATOMS: atom_id res chain seq x y z
N ASN A 1 0.94 -7.18 18.79
CA ASN A 1 2.07 -6.26 18.59
C ASN A 1 1.64 -5.21 17.57
N SER A 2 1.36 -3.99 18.06
CA SER A 2 1.01 -2.86 17.19
C SER A 2 2.23 -2.54 16.30
N ILE A 3 2.00 -2.50 14.98
CA ILE A 3 3.00 -2.08 14.00
C ILE A 3 3.30 -0.58 14.15
N TYR A 4 2.38 0.17 14.77
CA TYR A 4 2.53 1.59 15.04
C TYR A 4 3.16 1.81 16.42
N LYS A 5 4.44 2.08 16.46
CA LYS A 5 5.10 2.60 17.65
C LYS A 5 4.87 4.12 17.69
N LYS A 6 4.45 4.64 18.84
CA LYS A 6 4.52 6.08 19.07
C LYS A 6 5.99 6.46 19.19
N PHE A 7 6.46 7.31 18.30
CA PHE A 7 7.77 7.93 18.42
C PHE A 7 7.57 9.30 19.05
N PHE A 8 8.40 9.56 20.07
CA PHE A 8 8.63 10.91 20.55
C PHE A 8 10.04 11.28 20.08
N CYS A 9 10.14 12.33 19.30
CA CYS A 9 11.41 12.90 18.91
C CYS A 9 11.48 14.35 19.39
N THR A 10 12.68 14.84 19.61
CA THR A 10 12.91 16.27 19.84
C THR A 10 12.67 17.04 18.55
N PHE A 11 12.46 18.34 18.67
CA PHE A 11 12.32 19.19 17.48
C PHE A 11 13.57 19.13 16.58
N GLU A 12 14.74 19.05 17.19
CA GLU A 12 16.03 18.92 16.50
C GLU A 12 16.15 17.60 15.72
N GLU A 13 15.76 16.47 16.33
CA GLU A 13 15.73 15.16 15.65
C GLU A 13 14.76 15.15 14.48
N PHE A 14 13.59 15.81 14.64
CA PHE A 14 12.62 15.96 13.56
C PHE A 14 13.20 16.82 12.42
N GLU A 15 13.82 17.95 12.73
CA GLU A 15 14.41 18.87 11.75
C GLU A 15 15.55 18.20 10.97
N ASN A 16 16.41 17.45 11.66
CA ASN A 16 17.49 16.69 11.05
C ASN A 16 16.95 15.58 10.12
N ALA A 17 15.94 14.82 10.54
CA ALA A 17 15.32 13.79 9.72
C ALA A 17 14.61 14.39 8.49
N TYR A 18 13.93 15.52 8.66
CA TYR A 18 13.26 16.25 7.60
C TYR A 18 14.27 16.79 6.59
N SER A 19 15.35 17.40 7.05
CA SER A 19 16.42 17.93 6.19
C SER A 19 17.12 16.80 5.41
N ALA A 20 17.39 15.66 6.08
CA ALA A 20 18.00 14.49 5.44
C ALA A 20 17.09 13.87 4.36
N SER A 21 15.78 13.87 4.55
CA SER A 21 14.83 13.34 3.56
C SER A 21 14.73 14.19 2.30
N ASN A 22 15.11 15.48 2.38
CA ASN A 22 15.00 16.45 1.30
C ASN A 22 16.24 16.55 0.39
N HIS A 23 17.25 15.72 0.63
CA HIS A 23 18.47 15.68 -0.21
C HIS A 23 18.31 14.88 -1.50
N SER A 24 17.07 14.61 -1.93
CA SER A 24 16.82 14.08 -3.29
C SER A 24 17.04 15.19 -4.32
N PRO A 25 17.79 14.92 -5.42
CA PRO A 25 18.19 15.96 -6.40
C PRO A 25 17.06 16.48 -7.31
N SER A 26 15.83 16.12 -7.09
CA SER A 26 14.68 16.72 -7.78
C SER A 26 14.32 18.06 -7.15
N GLN A 27 15.06 19.09 -7.54
CA GLN A 27 14.79 20.50 -7.27
C GLN A 27 13.36 20.82 -7.69
N HIS A 28 12.61 21.49 -6.80
CA HIS A 28 11.31 22.13 -6.92
C HIS A 28 10.13 21.50 -6.17
N MET A 29 10.34 20.75 -5.11
CA MET A 29 9.25 20.58 -4.16
C MET A 29 9.28 21.76 -3.17
N ASN A 30 8.27 22.63 -3.21
CA ASN A 30 7.99 23.53 -2.11
C ASN A 30 7.77 22.69 -0.86
N HIS A 31 8.64 22.83 0.14
CA HIS A 31 8.54 22.11 1.39
C HIS A 31 7.42 22.72 2.23
N GLU A 32 6.22 22.18 2.09
CA GLU A 32 5.07 22.60 2.86
C GLU A 32 4.88 21.67 4.05
N ILE A 33 4.90 22.22 5.25
CA ILE A 33 4.53 21.50 6.47
C ILE A 33 3.08 21.85 6.82
N PHE A 34 2.20 20.86 6.78
CA PHE A 34 0.82 21.04 7.16
C PHE A 34 0.63 20.69 8.63
N ILE A 35 0.30 21.70 9.43
CA ILE A 35 -0.03 21.52 10.85
C ILE A 35 -1.55 21.45 11.00
N PHE A 36 -2.07 20.30 11.40
CA PHE A 36 -3.49 20.10 11.66
C PHE A 36 -3.80 20.33 13.13
N LYS A 37 -4.71 21.27 13.40
CA LYS A 37 -5.23 21.53 14.75
C LYS A 37 -6.69 21.11 14.83
N LEU A 38 -6.98 20.15 15.71
CA LEU A 38 -8.38 19.78 15.99
C LEU A 38 -9.15 20.97 16.55
N ARG A 39 -10.27 21.31 15.91
CA ARG A 39 -11.16 22.36 16.44
C ARG A 39 -11.73 21.92 17.79
N LYS A 40 -11.75 22.83 18.77
CA LYS A 40 -12.27 22.55 20.13
C LYS A 40 -13.68 21.93 20.13
N LYS A 41 -14.55 22.32 19.18
CA LYS A 41 -15.91 21.79 18.99
C LYS A 41 -15.96 20.28 18.74
N HIS A 42 -14.89 19.67 18.28
CA HIS A 42 -14.84 18.24 17.91
C HIS A 42 -14.17 17.35 18.95
N LYS A 43 -13.75 17.92 20.10
CA LYS A 43 -13.13 17.14 21.18
C LYS A 43 -14.08 16.09 21.81
N ASN A 44 -15.38 16.26 21.66
CA ASN A 44 -16.42 15.36 22.19
C ASN A 44 -17.11 14.52 21.10
N ILE A 45 -16.64 14.55 19.87
CA ILE A 45 -17.16 13.62 18.87
C ILE A 45 -16.69 12.24 19.28
N LYS A 46 -17.65 11.35 19.61
CA LYS A 46 -17.39 9.92 19.69
C LYS A 46 -16.56 9.55 18.48
N LEU A 47 -15.40 8.92 18.72
CA LEU A 47 -14.53 8.38 17.68
C LEU A 47 -15.42 7.76 16.61
N TYR A 48 -15.17 8.12 15.36
CA TYR A 48 -15.95 7.68 14.21
C TYR A 48 -16.29 6.20 14.33
N ASP A 49 -17.57 5.89 14.35
CA ASP A 49 -17.99 4.50 14.25
C ASP A 49 -17.60 4.00 12.85
N ILE A 50 -17.11 2.78 12.81
CA ILE A 50 -16.79 2.14 11.55
C ILE A 50 -18.09 1.93 10.79
N ASN A 51 -18.14 2.50 9.59
CA ASN A 51 -19.24 2.31 8.68
C ASN A 51 -18.95 1.11 7.77
N LEU A 52 -19.65 -0.01 8.01
CA LEU A 52 -19.46 -1.23 7.23
C LEU A 52 -19.84 -1.06 5.76
N ASP A 53 -20.85 -0.25 5.44
CA ASP A 53 -21.23 0.03 4.05
C ASP A 53 -20.11 0.73 3.29
N MET A 54 -19.42 1.64 3.96
CA MET A 54 -18.25 2.32 3.38
C MET A 54 -17.10 1.36 3.15
N ILE A 55 -16.87 0.40 4.04
CA ILE A 55 -15.85 -0.64 3.86
C ILE A 55 -16.22 -1.51 2.68
N GLN A 56 -17.46 -1.98 2.61
CA GLN A 56 -17.95 -2.81 1.50
C GLN A 56 -17.81 -2.09 0.15
N LEU A 57 -18.18 -0.81 0.10
CA LEU A 57 -18.03 -0.01 -1.10
C LEU A 57 -16.56 0.15 -1.49
N SER A 58 -15.67 0.40 -0.53
CA SER A 58 -14.23 0.53 -0.78
C SER A 58 -13.60 -0.78 -1.29
N LEU A 59 -14.06 -1.93 -0.77
CA LEU A 59 -13.64 -3.23 -1.27
C LEU A 59 -14.14 -3.50 -2.68
N LYS A 60 -15.39 -3.10 -2.98
CA LYS A 60 -15.94 -3.19 -4.34
C LYS A 60 -15.16 -2.30 -5.30
N ASP A 61 -14.89 -1.05 -4.95
CA ASP A 61 -14.08 -0.14 -5.76
C ASP A 61 -12.67 -0.70 -5.99
N TYR A 62 -12.09 -1.35 -4.98
CA TYR A 62 -10.81 -2.03 -5.11
C TYR A 62 -10.84 -3.17 -6.13
N LEU A 63 -11.87 -4.03 -6.09
CA LEU A 63 -12.05 -5.14 -7.03
C LEU A 63 -12.41 -4.67 -8.44
N ASP A 64 -13.18 -3.59 -8.55
CA ASP A 64 -13.56 -2.96 -9.82
C ASP A 64 -12.43 -2.10 -10.40
N ALA A 65 -11.28 -2.01 -9.73
CA ALA A 65 -10.16 -1.14 -10.09
C ALA A 65 -10.54 0.34 -10.22
N LYS A 66 -11.55 0.78 -9.47
CA LYS A 66 -12.03 2.16 -9.45
C LYS A 66 -11.28 2.99 -8.41
N TYR A 67 -11.18 4.29 -8.66
CA TYR A 67 -10.64 5.22 -7.67
C TYR A 67 -11.63 5.39 -6.50
N PRO A 68 -11.28 4.97 -5.27
CA PRO A 68 -12.26 4.83 -4.19
C PRO A 68 -12.80 6.17 -3.67
N TYR A 69 -12.11 7.27 -3.93
CA TYR A 69 -12.44 8.58 -3.34
C TYR A 69 -13.15 9.55 -4.26
N SER A 70 -13.36 9.21 -5.54
CA SER A 70 -14.03 10.09 -6.51
C SER A 70 -15.44 10.51 -6.07
N LYS A 71 -16.10 9.69 -5.24
CA LYS A 71 -17.45 9.93 -4.72
C LYS A 71 -17.49 10.82 -3.47
N TYR A 72 -16.40 10.85 -2.69
CA TYR A 72 -16.38 11.43 -1.34
C TYR A 72 -15.39 12.58 -1.19
N MET A 73 -14.41 12.67 -2.05
CA MET A 73 -13.41 13.74 -2.04
C MET A 73 -13.46 14.48 -3.37
N LYS A 74 -13.88 15.72 -3.31
CA LYS A 74 -13.80 16.69 -4.42
C LYS A 74 -12.35 17.18 -4.62
N PHE A 75 -11.39 16.28 -4.51
CA PHE A 75 -10.02 16.62 -4.85
C PHE A 75 -9.80 16.21 -6.30
N ASP A 76 -9.66 17.21 -7.15
CA ASP A 76 -9.10 17.04 -8.49
C ASP A 76 -7.63 16.65 -8.31
N LEU A 77 -7.38 15.36 -8.11
CA LEU A 77 -6.00 14.86 -8.16
C LEU A 77 -5.58 14.85 -9.63
N PRO A 78 -4.55 15.62 -9.99
CA PRO A 78 -4.05 15.60 -11.35
C PRO A 78 -3.62 14.17 -11.72
N ASP A 79 -3.91 13.77 -12.95
CA ASP A 79 -3.49 12.48 -13.51
C ASP A 79 -4.06 11.22 -12.83
N ILE A 80 -5.24 11.29 -12.20
CA ILE A 80 -5.92 10.11 -11.65
C ILE A 80 -6.05 8.98 -12.68
N GLU A 81 -6.35 9.33 -13.92
CA GLU A 81 -6.53 8.38 -15.03
C GLU A 81 -5.23 7.62 -15.37
N LYS A 82 -4.07 8.19 -15.03
CA LYS A 82 -2.75 7.57 -15.23
C LYS A 82 -2.34 6.65 -14.10
N ARG A 83 -3.14 6.54 -13.02
CA ARG A 83 -2.83 5.73 -11.84
C ARG A 83 -3.60 4.42 -11.88
N SER A 84 -2.93 3.35 -11.50
CA SER A 84 -3.59 2.05 -11.31
C SER A 84 -4.14 1.94 -9.90
N HIS A 85 -5.39 1.50 -9.76
CA HIS A 85 -6.08 1.36 -8.49
C HIS A 85 -6.51 -0.08 -8.26
N GLY A 86 -6.62 -0.47 -6.98
CA GLY A 86 -7.09 -1.78 -6.60
C GLY A 86 -6.32 -2.92 -7.25
N ILE A 87 -7.04 -3.91 -7.75
CA ILE A 87 -6.45 -5.08 -8.40
C ILE A 87 -5.76 -4.78 -9.74
N ALA A 88 -5.98 -3.60 -10.36
CA ALA A 88 -5.25 -3.20 -11.57
C ALA A 88 -3.74 -3.00 -11.32
N ILE A 89 -3.28 -3.05 -10.08
CA ILE A 89 -1.84 -3.03 -9.76
C ILE A 89 -1.11 -4.28 -10.29
N TYR A 90 -1.76 -5.44 -10.37
CA TYR A 90 -1.12 -6.68 -10.79
C TYR A 90 -0.60 -6.67 -12.23
N PRO A 91 -1.38 -6.24 -13.24
CA PRO A 91 -0.86 -6.03 -14.59
C PRO A 91 0.33 -5.07 -14.64
N VAL A 92 0.31 -4.00 -13.84
CA VAL A 92 1.43 -3.03 -13.77
C VAL A 92 2.67 -3.69 -13.19
N MET A 93 2.53 -4.47 -12.12
CA MET A 93 3.65 -5.22 -11.53
C MET A 93 4.26 -6.20 -12.52
N LYS A 94 3.43 -6.93 -13.30
CA LYS A 94 3.90 -7.83 -14.36
C LYS A 94 4.66 -7.05 -15.45
N LYS A 95 4.12 -5.92 -15.90
CA LYS A 95 4.79 -5.06 -16.89
C LYS A 95 6.16 -4.58 -16.41
N ILE A 96 6.27 -4.18 -15.15
CA ILE A 96 7.54 -3.79 -14.54
C ILE A 96 8.51 -4.98 -14.54
N CYS A 97 8.07 -6.18 -14.16
CA CYS A 97 8.90 -7.38 -14.20
C CYS A 97 9.43 -7.68 -15.61
N PHE A 98 8.59 -7.59 -16.65
CA PHE A 98 9.05 -7.76 -18.03
C PHE A 98 10.06 -6.68 -18.45
N SER A 99 9.81 -5.42 -18.10
CA SER A 99 10.77 -4.33 -18.40
C SER A 99 12.13 -4.55 -17.72
N ILE A 100 12.17 -5.16 -16.53
CA ILE A 100 13.41 -5.54 -15.84
C ILE A 100 14.14 -6.65 -16.61
N ILE A 101 13.41 -7.68 -17.07
CA ILE A 101 13.99 -8.78 -17.87
C ILE A 101 14.63 -8.25 -19.15
N GLU A 102 13.99 -7.28 -19.79
CA GLU A 102 14.46 -6.63 -21.03
C GLU A 102 15.57 -5.59 -20.79
N ASN A 103 16.00 -5.37 -19.54
CA ASN A 103 16.97 -4.34 -19.12
C ASN A 103 16.56 -2.90 -19.43
N ASN A 104 15.24 -2.65 -19.58
CA ASN A 104 14.71 -1.34 -19.93
C ASN A 104 14.38 -0.48 -18.69
N LEU A 105 14.47 -1.05 -17.48
CA LEU A 105 14.12 -0.38 -16.26
C LEU A 105 15.10 -0.72 -15.13
N ASP A 106 15.60 0.31 -14.46
CA ASP A 106 16.27 0.11 -13.16
C ASP A 106 15.24 -0.27 -12.10
N ALA A 107 15.48 -1.40 -11.48
CA ALA A 107 14.52 -2.06 -10.63
C ALA A 107 14.46 -1.41 -9.24
N ASN A 108 13.33 -0.76 -8.93
CA ASN A 108 13.04 -0.27 -7.60
C ASN A 108 12.18 -1.30 -6.82
N HIS A 109 12.58 -1.63 -5.60
CA HIS A 109 11.86 -2.55 -4.71
C HIS A 109 10.55 -1.98 -4.17
N LEU A 110 10.31 -0.69 -4.33
CA LEU A 110 9.21 0.03 -3.68
C LEU A 110 7.84 -0.58 -4.00
N ILE A 111 7.60 -0.98 -5.26
CA ILE A 111 6.31 -1.57 -5.65
C ILE A 111 6.02 -2.88 -4.90
N PHE A 112 7.03 -3.73 -4.69
CA PHE A 112 6.88 -4.99 -3.95
C PHE A 112 6.73 -4.74 -2.46
N SER A 113 7.45 -3.76 -1.90
CA SER A 113 7.31 -3.34 -0.49
C SER A 113 5.93 -2.77 -0.21
N LEU A 114 5.41 -1.90 -1.09
CA LEU A 114 4.08 -1.33 -0.97
C LEU A 114 2.99 -2.40 -1.09
N ASN A 115 3.14 -3.33 -2.04
CA ASN A 115 2.19 -4.44 -2.16
C ASN A 115 2.17 -5.30 -0.90
N TYR A 116 3.34 -5.67 -0.36
CA TYR A 116 3.42 -6.41 0.90
C TYR A 116 2.76 -5.66 2.06
N SER A 117 3.09 -4.38 2.25
CA SER A 117 2.50 -3.54 3.30
C SER A 117 0.98 -3.44 3.16
N HIS A 118 0.48 -3.34 1.93
CA HIS A 118 -0.95 -3.33 1.66
C HIS A 118 -1.63 -4.64 2.10
N LYS A 119 -1.03 -5.81 1.80
CA LYS A 119 -1.59 -7.11 2.23
C LYS A 119 -1.56 -7.28 3.75
N VAL A 120 -0.52 -6.81 4.42
CA VAL A 120 -0.47 -6.75 5.89
C VAL A 120 -1.63 -5.93 6.43
N MET A 121 -1.83 -4.71 5.90
CA MET A 121 -2.91 -3.82 6.35
C MET A 121 -4.31 -4.41 6.08
N MET A 122 -4.49 -5.12 4.96
CA MET A 122 -5.78 -5.77 4.67
C MET A 122 -6.09 -6.85 5.70
N LEU A 123 -5.12 -7.71 6.04
CA LEU A 123 -5.27 -8.72 7.08
C LEU A 123 -5.59 -8.10 8.44
N ASP A 124 -4.86 -7.05 8.83
CA ASP A 124 -5.09 -6.34 10.10
C ASP A 124 -6.50 -5.71 10.16
N ARG A 125 -6.99 -5.18 9.05
CA ARG A 125 -8.36 -4.63 8.96
C ARG A 125 -9.42 -5.70 9.17
N VAL A 126 -9.28 -6.87 8.54
CA VAL A 126 -10.24 -7.98 8.73
C VAL A 126 -10.21 -8.48 10.18
N ASN A 127 -9.01 -8.64 10.76
CA ASN A 127 -8.87 -9.01 12.17
C ASN A 127 -9.52 -7.98 13.11
N TYR A 128 -9.38 -6.69 12.81
CA TYR A 128 -10.00 -5.62 13.57
C TYR A 128 -11.54 -5.66 13.46
N ILE A 129 -12.09 -5.88 12.26
CA ILE A 129 -13.54 -6.03 12.03
C ILE A 129 -14.07 -7.23 12.82
N ASN A 130 -13.42 -8.39 12.72
CA ASN A 130 -13.77 -9.59 13.44
C ASN A 130 -13.87 -9.32 14.96
N LYS A 131 -12.84 -8.67 15.52
CA LYS A 131 -12.80 -8.33 16.93
C LYS A 131 -13.86 -7.30 17.33
N LYS A 132 -14.06 -6.25 16.53
CA LYS A 132 -14.96 -5.15 16.89
C LYS A 132 -16.43 -5.55 16.80
N PHE A 133 -16.79 -6.32 15.78
CA PHE A 133 -18.18 -6.69 15.52
C PHE A 133 -18.52 -8.11 15.99
N GLN A 134 -17.57 -8.81 16.62
CA GLN A 134 -17.73 -10.19 17.10
C GLN A 134 -18.18 -11.15 15.98
N VAL A 135 -17.69 -10.91 14.76
CA VAL A 135 -17.91 -11.77 13.59
C VAL A 135 -16.69 -12.64 13.36
N ASN A 136 -16.84 -13.69 12.56
CA ASN A 136 -15.75 -14.62 12.27
C ASN A 136 -15.55 -14.78 10.75
N TYR A 137 -15.12 -13.71 10.09
CA TYR A 137 -14.69 -13.80 8.70
C TYR A 137 -13.36 -14.54 8.61
N SER A 138 -13.24 -15.50 7.69
CA SER A 138 -11.97 -16.19 7.45
C SER A 138 -10.88 -15.20 7.03
N THR A 139 -9.70 -15.37 7.62
CA THR A 139 -8.50 -14.58 7.31
C THR A 139 -7.49 -15.35 6.47
N ASP A 140 -7.78 -16.61 6.13
CA ASP A 140 -6.83 -17.53 5.47
C ASP A 140 -6.36 -17.01 4.12
N SER A 141 -7.29 -16.51 3.29
CA SER A 141 -6.96 -15.92 1.99
C SER A 141 -6.07 -14.69 2.13
N PHE A 142 -6.35 -13.83 3.11
CA PHE A 142 -5.54 -12.63 3.37
C PHE A 142 -4.14 -12.97 3.89
N ASP A 143 -4.03 -13.97 4.75
CA ASP A 143 -2.72 -14.46 5.24
C ASP A 143 -1.93 -15.12 4.11
N ALA A 144 -2.57 -15.88 3.24
CA ALA A 144 -1.94 -16.46 2.06
C ALA A 144 -1.44 -15.37 1.10
N LEU A 145 -2.23 -14.33 0.82
CA LEU A 145 -1.84 -13.19 -0.01
C LEU A 145 -0.67 -12.41 0.59
N LYS A 146 -0.68 -12.19 1.91
CA LYS A 146 0.44 -11.56 2.63
C LYS A 146 1.73 -12.37 2.48
N LYS A 147 1.65 -13.71 2.64
CA LYS A 147 2.81 -14.60 2.46
C LYS A 147 3.33 -14.55 1.02
N ASP A 148 2.45 -14.59 0.04
CA ASP A 148 2.82 -14.51 -1.37
C ASP A 148 3.48 -13.17 -1.72
N ALA A 149 2.95 -12.05 -1.21
CA ALA A 149 3.55 -10.72 -1.40
C ALA A 149 4.95 -10.62 -0.73
N MET A 150 5.14 -11.21 0.45
CA MET A 150 6.45 -11.28 1.10
C MET A 150 7.45 -12.12 0.27
N ILE A 151 6.99 -13.22 -0.33
CA ILE A 151 7.83 -14.03 -1.21
C ILE A 151 8.27 -13.21 -2.43
N CYS A 152 7.36 -12.46 -3.06
CA CYS A 152 7.70 -11.57 -4.18
C CYS A 152 8.77 -10.56 -3.79
N LEU A 153 8.62 -9.89 -2.64
CA LEU A 153 9.60 -8.94 -2.14
C LEU A 153 10.96 -9.61 -1.90
N ASN A 154 11.01 -10.75 -1.25
CA ASN A 154 12.25 -11.48 -0.96
C ASN A 154 12.95 -11.97 -2.23
N LEU A 155 12.19 -12.50 -3.21
CA LEU A 155 12.72 -12.89 -4.51
C LEU A 155 13.31 -11.69 -5.25
N PHE A 156 12.65 -10.53 -5.18
CA PHE A 156 13.14 -9.32 -5.78
C PHE A 156 14.43 -8.81 -5.13
N LEU A 157 14.50 -8.80 -3.80
CA LEU A 157 15.73 -8.42 -3.07
C LEU A 157 16.88 -9.38 -3.42
N LYS A 158 16.59 -10.69 -3.55
CA LYS A 158 17.57 -11.68 -3.99
C LYS A 158 18.02 -11.42 -5.45
N PHE A 159 17.09 -11.05 -6.32
CA PHE A 159 17.42 -10.66 -7.70
C PHE A 159 18.39 -9.47 -7.71
N LYS A 160 18.17 -8.44 -6.90
CA LYS A 160 19.06 -7.26 -6.81
C LYS A 160 20.48 -7.62 -6.40
N LEU A 161 20.67 -8.72 -5.68
CA LEU A 161 22.01 -9.20 -5.26
C LEU A 161 22.67 -10.14 -6.28
N SER A 162 21.87 -10.91 -7.03
CA SER A 162 22.36 -12.01 -7.87
C SER A 162 22.22 -11.76 -9.37
N GLU A 163 21.42 -10.75 -9.76
CA GLU A 163 21.01 -10.44 -11.13
C GLU A 163 20.39 -11.63 -11.90
N ASN A 164 20.00 -12.70 -11.18
CA ASN A 164 19.41 -13.89 -11.79
C ASN A 164 17.96 -13.62 -12.21
N LYS A 165 17.73 -13.51 -13.52
CA LYS A 165 16.43 -13.22 -14.13
C LYS A 165 15.38 -14.30 -13.89
N ASP A 166 15.76 -15.55 -13.57
CA ASP A 166 14.82 -16.62 -13.21
C ASP A 166 13.99 -16.26 -11.97
N LEU A 167 14.54 -15.43 -11.08
CA LEU A 167 13.83 -14.95 -9.91
C LEU A 167 12.67 -14.02 -10.30
N ILE A 168 12.83 -13.22 -11.35
CA ILE A 168 11.79 -12.33 -11.87
C ILE A 168 10.66 -13.16 -12.51
N TYR A 169 10.96 -14.23 -13.25
CA TYR A 169 9.93 -15.14 -13.77
C TYR A 169 9.11 -15.79 -12.64
N LYS A 170 9.77 -16.20 -11.54
CA LYS A 170 9.08 -16.72 -10.35
C LYS A 170 8.17 -15.66 -9.71
N ILE A 171 8.59 -14.39 -9.71
CA ILE A 171 7.76 -13.29 -9.21
C ILE A 171 6.52 -13.13 -10.10
N ILE A 172 6.66 -13.16 -11.44
CA ILE A 172 5.52 -13.05 -12.36
C ILE A 172 4.49 -14.15 -12.08
N GLN A 173 4.92 -15.42 -11.97
CA GLN A 173 4.03 -16.54 -11.64
C GLN A 173 3.31 -16.33 -10.30
N LYS A 174 4.03 -15.81 -9.31
CA LYS A 174 3.46 -15.52 -7.99
C LYS A 174 2.43 -14.39 -8.04
N ILE A 175 2.69 -13.33 -8.82
CA ILE A 175 1.75 -12.23 -9.06
C ILE A 175 0.47 -12.74 -9.71
N GLU A 176 0.55 -13.64 -10.69
CA GLU A 176 -0.63 -14.24 -11.34
C GLU A 176 -1.47 -15.05 -10.33
N THR A 177 -0.81 -15.84 -9.50
CA THR A 177 -1.48 -16.60 -8.45
C THR A 177 -2.18 -15.67 -7.43
N MET A 178 -1.54 -14.58 -7.06
CA MET A 178 -2.12 -13.59 -6.14
C MET A 178 -3.34 -12.90 -6.76
N GLU A 179 -3.25 -12.48 -8.02
CA GLU A 179 -4.35 -11.86 -8.75
C GLU A 179 -5.58 -12.80 -8.79
N GLN A 180 -5.37 -14.07 -9.10
CA GLN A 180 -6.46 -15.06 -9.11
C GLN A 180 -7.09 -15.25 -7.73
N LYS A 181 -6.29 -15.39 -6.68
CA LYS A 181 -6.77 -15.54 -5.30
C LYS A 181 -7.56 -14.33 -4.80
N GLU A 182 -7.24 -13.15 -5.26
CA GLU A 182 -7.89 -11.91 -4.82
C GLU A 182 -9.22 -11.64 -5.55
N ARG A 183 -9.45 -12.31 -6.68
CA ARG A 183 -10.71 -12.26 -7.44
C ARG A 183 -11.76 -13.28 -6.97
N LEU A 184 -11.35 -14.29 -6.22
CA LEU A 184 -12.22 -15.33 -5.63
C LEU A 184 -12.83 -14.87 -4.31
#